data_addb4aa81f123373a09bc3c4e02698e7
#
_entry.id   addb4aa81f123373a09bc3c4e02698e7
#
_cell.length_a   1.000
_cell.length_b   1.000
_cell.length_c   1.000
_cell.angle_alpha   90.00
_cell.angle_beta   90.00
_cell.angle_gamma   90.00
#
_symmetry.space_group_name_H-M   'P 1'
#
loop_
_entity.id
_entity.type
_entity.pdbx_description
1 polymer ?
#
loop_
_entity_poly.entity_id
_entity_poly.type
_entity_poly.pdbx_seq_one_letter_code
_entity_poly.pdbx_strand_id
1 'polypeptide(L)'
;MKCRMLMAMLAALFVSVSANAQMQVDMTPNTGKLQGGASKVVTSVFTAELKDGKVVKTGKPDPWGEVGVYPQEAVQTFDKDGRLLTSETEMDGVTTKCEYAYTGDNLTEEKRYDNGALFSVKRYSYVAGKLSEIFEDMFIGGEKSTNVYPVDNSKIKTDAEGNTVEYGYSESDYVKKDKDGKIVEFSMNNEMDGYVEVRKYVYDGQGRLVKMSIDEGAVLTYFYDNMDGKGNWTRLVIKSDNVPIGLVERQITY
;
A
#
# COMPACT_ATOMS: atom_id res chain seq x y z
N MET A 1 4.50 3.19 -32.76
CA MET A 1 5.69 2.42 -32.37
C MET A 1 6.49 3.02 -31.21
N LYS A 2 6.04 4.13 -30.58
CA LYS A 2 6.73 4.78 -29.42
C LYS A 2 6.16 4.40 -28.05
N CYS A 3 4.97 3.78 -27.98
CA CYS A 3 4.29 3.45 -26.72
C CYS A 3 4.76 2.13 -26.06
N ARG A 4 5.32 1.19 -26.84
CA ARG A 4 5.79 -0.11 -26.31
C ARG A 4 7.14 -0.05 -25.56
N MET A 5 7.93 0.98 -25.81
CA MET A 5 9.23 1.15 -25.16
C MET A 5 9.11 1.80 -23.76
N LEU A 6 8.03 2.57 -23.52
CA LEU A 6 7.74 3.17 -22.21
C LEU A 6 7.24 2.13 -21.20
N MET A 7 6.45 1.13 -21.64
CA MET A 7 5.97 0.05 -20.74
C MET A 7 7.09 -0.84 -20.21
N ALA A 8 8.16 -1.06 -20.98
CA ALA A 8 9.30 -1.83 -20.50
C ALA A 8 10.15 -1.09 -19.46
N MET A 9 10.17 0.25 -19.50
CA MET A 9 10.86 1.06 -18.50
C MET A 9 10.06 1.22 -17.19
N LEU A 10 8.73 1.28 -17.25
CA LEU A 10 7.91 1.35 -16.03
C LEU A 10 7.86 0.02 -15.27
N ALA A 11 7.87 -1.13 -15.97
CA ALA A 11 8.05 -2.43 -15.30
C ALA A 11 9.42 -2.54 -14.60
N ALA A 12 10.45 -1.84 -15.11
CA ALA A 12 11.75 -1.76 -14.47
C ALA A 12 11.77 -0.83 -13.24
N LEU A 13 10.91 0.18 -13.16
CA LEU A 13 10.81 1.04 -11.96
C LEU A 13 10.22 0.31 -10.74
N PHE A 14 9.29 -0.62 -10.95
CA PHE A 14 8.82 -1.49 -9.86
C PHE A 14 9.86 -2.53 -9.41
N VAL A 15 10.82 -2.88 -10.27
CA VAL A 15 11.90 -3.82 -9.95
C VAL A 15 13.07 -3.14 -9.24
N SER A 16 13.29 -1.83 -9.46
CA SER A 16 14.41 -1.12 -8.82
C SER A 16 14.16 -0.74 -7.34
N VAL A 17 12.91 -0.73 -6.87
CA VAL A 17 12.57 -0.54 -5.45
C VAL A 17 12.84 -1.80 -4.62
N SER A 18 13.01 -2.96 -5.27
CA SER A 18 13.16 -4.26 -4.62
C SER A 18 14.59 -4.62 -4.16
N ALA A 19 15.58 -3.76 -4.38
CA ALA A 19 16.95 -4.07 -3.93
C ALA A 19 17.16 -3.90 -2.41
N ASN A 20 16.20 -3.29 -1.69
CA ASN A 20 16.11 -3.34 -0.24
C ASN A 20 14.74 -3.90 0.14
N ALA A 21 14.68 -5.15 0.53
CA ALA A 21 13.49 -5.82 1.04
C ALA A 21 12.81 -5.08 2.21
N GLN A 22 13.54 -4.20 2.88
CA GLN A 22 13.06 -3.34 3.96
C GLN A 22 12.19 -2.18 3.49
N MET A 23 12.27 -1.74 2.22
CA MET A 23 11.54 -0.59 1.72
C MET A 23 10.38 -0.93 0.78
N GLN A 24 9.85 -2.15 0.80
CA GLN A 24 8.53 -2.40 0.23
C GLN A 24 7.46 -1.72 1.10
N VAL A 25 7.36 -0.41 0.96
CA VAL A 25 6.33 0.36 1.62
C VAL A 25 5.06 0.20 0.81
N ASP A 26 4.06 -0.44 1.41
CA ASP A 26 2.69 -0.30 0.93
C ASP A 26 2.25 1.15 1.16
N MET A 27 2.35 1.98 0.14
CA MET A 27 1.92 3.38 0.18
C MET A 27 0.39 3.52 0.21
N THR A 28 -0.34 2.40 0.16
CA THR A 28 -1.80 2.42 0.28
C THR A 28 -2.20 3.02 1.64
N PRO A 29 -3.05 4.07 1.66
CA PRO A 29 -3.48 4.68 2.90
C PRO A 29 -4.05 3.65 3.88
N ASN A 30 -3.47 3.59 5.09
CA ASN A 30 -3.99 2.72 6.14
C ASN A 30 -5.35 3.25 6.62
N THR A 31 -6.41 2.56 6.26
CA THR A 31 -7.79 2.94 6.54
C THR A 31 -8.37 2.27 7.79
N GLY A 32 -7.50 1.72 8.63
CA GLY A 32 -7.85 1.08 9.90
C GLY A 32 -8.11 -0.42 9.79
N LYS A 33 -8.02 -1.09 10.94
CA LYS A 33 -8.26 -2.54 11.06
C LYS A 33 -9.74 -2.86 10.95
N LEU A 34 -10.09 -3.89 10.18
CA LEU A 34 -11.45 -4.42 10.10
C LEU A 34 -11.89 -5.06 11.43
N GLN A 35 -13.16 -4.86 11.76
CA GLN A 35 -13.79 -5.38 12.96
C GLN A 35 -14.80 -6.49 12.62
N GLY A 36 -15.15 -7.31 13.62
CA GLY A 36 -16.28 -8.24 13.52
C GLY A 36 -16.05 -9.48 12.65
N GLY A 37 -14.78 -9.85 12.36
CA GLY A 37 -14.46 -11.07 11.61
C GLY A 37 -14.89 -10.99 10.14
N ALA A 38 -14.61 -9.87 9.48
CA ALA A 38 -14.87 -9.72 8.05
C ALA A 38 -14.12 -10.79 7.25
N SER A 39 -14.84 -11.50 6.37
CA SER A 39 -14.27 -12.56 5.51
C SER A 39 -13.90 -12.04 4.12
N LYS A 40 -14.60 -11.00 3.64
CA LYS A 40 -14.34 -10.39 2.32
C LYS A 40 -14.61 -8.90 2.35
N VAL A 41 -13.78 -8.13 1.66
CA VAL A 41 -13.96 -6.70 1.40
C VAL A 41 -13.80 -6.44 -0.09
N VAL A 42 -14.76 -5.74 -0.67
CA VAL A 42 -14.66 -5.17 -2.02
C VAL A 42 -14.54 -3.66 -1.86
N THR A 43 -13.43 -3.10 -2.28
CA THR A 43 -13.16 -1.65 -2.27
C THR A 43 -13.28 -1.10 -3.68
N SER A 44 -14.12 -0.08 -3.87
CA SER A 44 -14.27 0.64 -5.12
C SER A 44 -13.86 2.10 -4.93
N VAL A 45 -13.09 2.63 -5.86
CA VAL A 45 -12.52 3.98 -5.81
C VAL A 45 -13.02 4.82 -6.96
N PHE A 46 -13.36 6.08 -6.68
CA PHE A 46 -13.90 7.02 -7.65
C PHE A 46 -13.29 8.40 -7.44
N THR A 47 -13.13 9.17 -8.50
CA THR A 47 -13.01 10.62 -8.40
C THR A 47 -14.34 11.21 -7.94
N ALA A 48 -14.31 12.38 -7.29
CA ALA A 48 -15.51 12.98 -6.72
C ALA A 48 -15.50 14.50 -6.83
N GLU A 49 -16.70 15.09 -6.86
CA GLU A 49 -16.93 16.53 -6.81
C GLU A 49 -18.07 16.88 -5.85
N LEU A 50 -18.17 18.16 -5.48
CA LEU A 50 -19.30 18.68 -4.75
C LEU A 50 -20.36 19.21 -5.74
N LYS A 51 -21.55 18.59 -5.74
CA LYS A 51 -22.70 19.03 -6.56
C LYS A 51 -23.93 19.18 -5.67
N ASP A 52 -24.53 20.36 -5.67
CA ASP A 52 -25.72 20.69 -4.84
C ASP A 52 -25.54 20.33 -3.35
N GLY A 53 -24.34 20.60 -2.80
CA GLY A 53 -23.99 20.30 -1.41
C GLY A 53 -23.75 18.82 -1.10
N LYS A 54 -23.74 17.93 -2.12
CA LYS A 54 -23.50 16.51 -1.98
C LYS A 54 -22.21 16.11 -2.72
N VAL A 55 -21.46 15.17 -2.11
CA VAL A 55 -20.30 14.55 -2.79
C VAL A 55 -20.83 13.48 -3.75
N VAL A 56 -20.54 13.65 -5.04
CA VAL A 56 -20.97 12.76 -6.12
C VAL A 56 -19.76 12.17 -6.84
N LYS A 57 -19.91 10.95 -7.37
CA LYS A 57 -18.91 10.28 -8.20
C LYS A 57 -18.83 10.94 -9.56
N THR A 58 -17.61 11.10 -10.10
CA THR A 58 -17.38 11.67 -11.43
C THR A 58 -16.66 10.74 -12.40
N GLY A 59 -15.88 9.77 -11.88
CA GLY A 59 -15.13 8.84 -12.71
C GLY A 59 -14.23 7.92 -11.90
N LYS A 60 -13.19 7.41 -12.52
CA LYS A 60 -12.09 6.66 -11.89
C LYS A 60 -10.88 7.58 -11.77
N PRO A 61 -10.09 7.49 -10.67
CA PRO A 61 -8.83 8.21 -10.58
C PRO A 61 -7.84 7.70 -11.63
N ASP A 62 -6.90 8.56 -12.02
CA ASP A 62 -5.73 8.12 -12.79
C ASP A 62 -4.85 7.22 -11.90
N PRO A 63 -4.67 5.95 -12.25
CA PRO A 63 -3.90 5.03 -11.41
C PRO A 63 -2.42 5.42 -11.30
N TRP A 64 -1.91 6.23 -12.21
CA TRP A 64 -0.51 6.67 -12.25
C TRP A 64 -0.27 8.06 -11.66
N GLY A 65 -1.27 8.94 -11.75
CA GLY A 65 -1.14 10.35 -11.33
C GLY A 65 -1.29 10.59 -9.84
N GLU A 66 -1.88 9.64 -9.10
CA GLU A 66 -2.31 9.87 -7.71
C GLU A 66 -1.93 8.69 -6.80
N VAL A 67 -0.76 8.09 -7.05
CA VAL A 67 -0.24 6.95 -6.27
C VAL A 67 -0.16 7.31 -4.79
N GLY A 68 -0.76 6.46 -3.95
CA GLY A 68 -0.77 6.62 -2.48
C GLY A 68 -1.75 7.66 -1.95
N VAL A 69 -2.53 8.35 -2.80
CA VAL A 69 -3.62 9.25 -2.38
C VAL A 69 -4.88 8.45 -2.04
N TYR A 70 -5.20 7.46 -2.87
CA TYR A 70 -6.37 6.62 -2.71
C TYR A 70 -6.01 5.27 -2.08
N PRO A 71 -6.93 4.69 -1.27
CA PRO A 71 -6.88 3.26 -1.00
C PRO A 71 -6.94 2.46 -2.30
N GLN A 72 -6.28 1.32 -2.32
CA GLN A 72 -6.28 0.46 -3.50
C GLN A 72 -7.68 -0.09 -3.80
N GLU A 73 -8.13 0.01 -5.06
CA GLU A 73 -9.31 -0.71 -5.52
C GLU A 73 -8.99 -2.20 -5.56
N ALA A 74 -9.68 -3.00 -4.76
CA ALA A 74 -9.34 -4.40 -4.57
C ALA A 74 -10.51 -5.25 -4.09
N VAL A 75 -10.42 -6.55 -4.39
CA VAL A 75 -11.19 -7.59 -3.72
C VAL A 75 -10.24 -8.34 -2.79
N GLN A 76 -10.50 -8.28 -1.48
CA GLN A 76 -9.66 -8.87 -0.45
C GLN A 76 -10.43 -9.92 0.35
N THR A 77 -9.78 -11.04 0.70
CA THR A 77 -10.36 -12.06 1.60
C THR A 77 -9.47 -12.22 2.82
N PHE A 78 -10.09 -12.57 3.94
CA PHE A 78 -9.44 -12.65 5.24
C PHE A 78 -9.77 -13.98 5.93
N ASP A 79 -8.84 -14.45 6.77
CA ASP A 79 -9.14 -15.56 7.65
C ASP A 79 -9.92 -15.11 8.91
N LYS A 80 -10.27 -16.07 9.76
CA LYS A 80 -11.01 -15.83 11.02
C LYS A 80 -10.25 -14.92 12.01
N ASP A 81 -8.94 -14.79 11.88
CA ASP A 81 -8.07 -13.98 12.73
C ASP A 81 -7.85 -12.57 12.13
N GLY A 82 -8.46 -12.31 10.95
CA GLY A 82 -8.40 -11.04 10.23
C GLY A 82 -7.13 -10.85 9.41
N ARG A 83 -6.35 -11.94 9.15
CA ARG A 83 -5.17 -11.89 8.29
C ARG A 83 -5.58 -11.97 6.83
N LEU A 84 -4.95 -11.18 5.97
CA LEU A 84 -5.22 -11.15 4.54
C LEU A 84 -4.83 -12.48 3.89
N LEU A 85 -5.77 -13.16 3.24
CA LEU A 85 -5.52 -14.40 2.50
C LEU A 85 -5.30 -14.17 1.03
N THR A 86 -6.09 -13.29 0.42
CA THR A 86 -5.96 -12.93 -0.99
C THR A 86 -6.23 -11.44 -1.21
N SER A 87 -5.57 -10.86 -2.20
CA SER A 87 -5.90 -9.55 -2.74
C SER A 87 -5.93 -9.63 -4.25
N GLU A 88 -6.97 -9.13 -4.87
CA GLU A 88 -7.11 -9.05 -6.32
C GLU A 88 -7.40 -7.62 -6.74
N THR A 89 -6.61 -7.11 -7.68
CA THR A 89 -6.69 -5.73 -8.20
C THR A 89 -6.68 -5.78 -9.72
N GLU A 90 -7.25 -4.76 -10.34
CA GLU A 90 -7.19 -4.57 -11.79
C GLU A 90 -6.64 -3.18 -12.09
N MET A 91 -5.64 -3.10 -12.95
CA MET A 91 -5.07 -1.85 -13.42
C MET A 91 -4.65 -2.00 -14.88
N ASP A 92 -5.15 -1.10 -15.74
CA ASP A 92 -4.87 -1.07 -17.18
C ASP A 92 -5.12 -2.41 -17.90
N GLY A 93 -6.17 -3.15 -17.49
CA GLY A 93 -6.53 -4.45 -18.05
C GLY A 93 -5.64 -5.60 -17.59
N VAL A 94 -4.76 -5.38 -16.62
CA VAL A 94 -3.99 -6.42 -15.93
C VAL A 94 -4.66 -6.73 -14.60
N THR A 95 -5.13 -7.96 -14.44
CA THR A 95 -5.59 -8.46 -13.16
C THR A 95 -4.41 -9.03 -12.40
N THR A 96 -4.08 -8.44 -11.25
CA THR A 96 -3.07 -8.95 -10.33
C THR A 96 -3.76 -9.59 -9.12
N LYS A 97 -3.48 -10.86 -8.86
CA LYS A 97 -3.92 -11.59 -7.67
C LYS A 97 -2.72 -11.97 -6.82
N CYS A 98 -2.77 -11.62 -5.53
CA CYS A 98 -1.81 -12.09 -4.53
C CYS A 98 -2.47 -13.08 -3.58
N GLU A 99 -1.73 -14.12 -3.18
CA GLU A 99 -2.12 -15.11 -2.17
C GLU A 99 -1.08 -15.11 -1.05
N TYR A 100 -1.53 -15.14 0.20
CA TYR A 100 -0.68 -15.00 1.37
C TYR A 100 -0.80 -16.22 2.29
N ALA A 101 0.33 -16.74 2.77
CA ALA A 101 0.40 -17.81 3.74
C ALA A 101 1.13 -17.39 5.01
N TYR A 102 0.68 -17.88 6.16
CA TYR A 102 1.19 -17.49 7.47
C TYR A 102 1.56 -18.70 8.32
N THR A 103 2.57 -18.51 9.18
CA THR A 103 2.85 -19.40 10.30
C THR A 103 2.76 -18.58 11.59
N GLY A 104 1.71 -18.83 12.40
CA GLY A 104 1.33 -17.90 13.46
C GLY A 104 0.98 -16.53 12.86
N ASP A 105 1.57 -15.45 13.38
CA ASP A 105 1.37 -14.10 12.88
C ASP A 105 2.37 -13.71 11.78
N ASN A 106 3.35 -14.55 11.48
CA ASN A 106 4.38 -14.27 10.48
C ASN A 106 3.90 -14.63 9.08
N LEU A 107 3.96 -13.70 8.15
CA LEU A 107 3.80 -13.96 6.71
C LEU A 107 4.98 -14.82 6.25
N THR A 108 4.72 -15.99 5.70
CA THR A 108 5.76 -16.94 5.26
C THR A 108 5.88 -17.06 3.75
N GLU A 109 4.80 -16.82 3.02
CA GLU A 109 4.80 -16.86 1.55
C GLU A 109 3.80 -15.86 0.98
N GLU A 110 4.18 -15.25 -0.15
CA GLU A 110 3.33 -14.46 -1.02
C GLU A 110 3.48 -14.99 -2.45
N LYS A 111 2.37 -15.31 -3.11
CA LYS A 111 2.34 -15.63 -4.54
C LYS A 111 1.60 -14.55 -5.29
N ARG A 112 2.22 -14.06 -6.36
CA ARG A 112 1.61 -13.10 -7.26
C ARG A 112 1.34 -13.75 -8.61
N TYR A 113 0.12 -13.52 -9.09
CA TYR A 113 -0.34 -13.94 -10.41
C TYR A 113 -0.76 -12.69 -11.21
N ASP A 114 -0.27 -12.56 -12.43
CA ASP A 114 -0.71 -11.52 -13.37
C ASP A 114 -1.50 -12.18 -14.50
N ASN A 115 -2.76 -11.77 -14.69
CA ASN A 115 -3.72 -12.38 -15.62
C ASN A 115 -3.82 -13.91 -15.46
N GLY A 116 -3.76 -14.41 -14.24
CA GLY A 116 -3.84 -15.82 -13.89
C GLY A 116 -2.54 -16.61 -14.05
N ALA A 117 -1.47 -16.04 -14.62
CA ALA A 117 -0.15 -16.66 -14.70
C ALA A 117 0.69 -16.34 -13.48
N LEU A 118 1.36 -17.32 -12.89
CA LEU A 118 2.27 -17.11 -11.76
C LEU A 118 3.42 -16.19 -12.21
N PHE A 119 3.53 -15.04 -11.57
CA PHE A 119 4.54 -14.03 -11.85
C PHE A 119 5.70 -14.10 -10.83
N SER A 120 5.39 -14.17 -9.53
CA SER A 120 6.44 -14.31 -8.51
C SER A 120 5.98 -15.09 -7.28
N VAL A 121 6.98 -15.63 -6.56
CA VAL A 121 6.80 -16.24 -5.23
C VAL A 121 7.83 -15.64 -4.30
N LYS A 122 7.38 -14.95 -3.25
CA LYS A 122 8.22 -14.48 -2.15
C LYS A 122 8.09 -15.41 -0.97
N ARG A 123 9.22 -15.73 -0.33
CA ARG A 123 9.28 -16.49 0.92
C ARG A 123 10.04 -15.67 1.95
N TYR A 124 9.50 -15.60 3.15
CA TYR A 124 9.97 -14.76 4.24
C TYR A 124 10.60 -15.63 5.33
N SER A 125 11.85 -15.35 5.68
CA SER A 125 12.59 -16.05 6.74
C SER A 125 12.73 -15.17 7.98
N TYR A 126 12.59 -15.78 9.15
CA TYR A 126 12.62 -15.07 10.44
C TYR A 126 13.68 -15.68 11.35
N VAL A 127 14.44 -14.84 12.05
CA VAL A 127 15.39 -15.23 13.10
C VAL A 127 15.00 -14.51 14.39
N ALA A 128 14.77 -15.28 15.44
CA ALA A 128 14.30 -14.76 16.74
C ALA A 128 13.05 -13.84 16.63
N GLY A 129 12.11 -14.21 15.74
CA GLY A 129 10.86 -13.47 15.49
C GLY A 129 11.01 -12.20 14.65
N LYS A 130 12.22 -11.90 14.17
CA LYS A 130 12.48 -10.75 13.27
C LYS A 130 12.69 -11.26 11.85
N LEU A 131 12.13 -10.54 10.86
CA LEU A 131 12.39 -10.80 9.45
C LEU A 131 13.89 -10.67 9.20
N SER A 132 14.49 -11.68 8.58
CA SER A 132 15.93 -11.74 8.31
C SER A 132 16.26 -11.74 6.82
N GLU A 133 15.37 -12.32 6.01
CA GLU A 133 15.65 -12.51 4.59
C GLU A 133 14.35 -12.70 3.80
N ILE A 134 14.32 -12.22 2.56
CA ILE A 134 13.25 -12.49 1.60
C ILE A 134 13.87 -13.15 0.38
N PHE A 135 13.33 -14.30 0.00
CA PHE A 135 13.63 -14.98 -1.26
C PHE A 135 12.52 -14.67 -2.25
N GLU A 136 12.84 -14.21 -3.44
CA GLU A 136 11.87 -13.98 -4.51
C GLU A 136 12.24 -14.77 -5.75
N ASP A 137 11.36 -15.69 -6.14
CA ASP A 137 11.39 -16.35 -7.43
C ASP A 137 10.50 -15.57 -8.39
N MET A 138 11.04 -15.09 -9.50
CA MET A 138 10.30 -14.41 -10.58
C MET A 138 10.21 -15.32 -11.80
N PHE A 139 9.05 -15.33 -12.46
CA PHE A 139 8.75 -16.16 -13.63
C PHE A 139 8.40 -15.25 -14.81
N ILE A 140 9.35 -15.01 -15.72
CA ILE A 140 9.18 -14.12 -16.87
C ILE A 140 9.52 -14.88 -18.15
N GLY A 141 8.57 -14.94 -19.09
CA GLY A 141 8.78 -15.62 -20.38
C GLY A 141 9.04 -17.13 -20.27
N GLY A 142 8.61 -17.78 -19.17
CA GLY A 142 8.86 -19.19 -18.89
C GLY A 142 10.21 -19.47 -18.22
N GLU A 143 11.02 -18.47 -18.00
CA GLU A 143 12.27 -18.56 -17.25
C GLU A 143 12.06 -18.19 -15.79
N LYS A 144 12.82 -18.84 -14.89
CA LYS A 144 12.85 -18.55 -13.45
C LYS A 144 14.12 -17.82 -13.09
N SER A 145 14.02 -16.70 -12.41
CA SER A 145 15.13 -16.06 -11.71
C SER A 145 14.87 -16.03 -10.21
N THR A 146 15.92 -16.16 -9.41
CA THR A 146 15.81 -16.11 -7.94
C THR A 146 16.67 -14.96 -7.41
N ASN A 147 16.05 -14.09 -6.64
CA ASN A 147 16.70 -13.02 -5.91
C ASN A 147 16.63 -13.29 -4.40
N VAL A 148 17.64 -12.86 -3.68
CA VAL A 148 17.70 -12.95 -2.22
C VAL A 148 17.96 -11.55 -1.68
N TYR A 149 17.07 -11.11 -0.78
CA TYR A 149 17.15 -9.79 -0.16
C TYR A 149 17.37 -9.97 1.34
N PRO A 150 18.62 -9.84 1.83
CA PRO A 150 18.89 -9.83 3.26
C PRO A 150 18.31 -8.55 3.88
N VAL A 151 17.71 -8.70 5.04
CA VAL A 151 17.20 -7.55 5.82
C VAL A 151 18.35 -7.00 6.67
N ASP A 152 18.81 -5.80 6.32
CA ASP A 152 19.86 -5.11 7.07
C ASP A 152 19.28 -4.37 8.28
N ASN A 153 19.24 -5.06 9.41
CA ASN A 153 18.74 -4.48 10.66
C ASN A 153 19.60 -3.32 11.19
N SER A 154 20.81 -3.08 10.66
CA SER A 154 21.64 -1.92 11.05
C SER A 154 21.08 -0.60 10.51
N LYS A 155 20.28 -0.67 9.47
CA LYS A 155 19.56 0.48 8.89
C LYS A 155 18.28 0.85 9.65
N ILE A 156 17.91 0.07 10.66
CA ILE A 156 16.75 0.34 11.51
C ILE A 156 17.22 1.06 12.77
N LYS A 157 16.74 2.28 12.98
CA LYS A 157 17.07 3.11 14.14
C LYS A 157 15.81 3.53 14.88
N THR A 158 15.96 3.92 16.13
CA THR A 158 14.87 4.55 16.90
C THR A 158 15.19 6.03 17.07
N ASP A 159 14.24 6.91 16.75
CA ASP A 159 14.39 8.36 16.94
C ASP A 159 14.13 8.78 18.38
N ALA A 160 14.27 10.08 18.67
CA ALA A 160 14.09 10.65 20.02
C ALA A 160 12.63 10.54 20.53
N GLU A 161 11.66 10.46 19.62
CA GLU A 161 10.23 10.29 19.90
C GLU A 161 9.83 8.82 20.12
N GLY A 162 10.76 7.86 19.89
CA GLY A 162 10.53 6.43 20.02
C GLY A 162 9.95 5.78 18.77
N ASN A 163 9.98 6.48 17.63
CA ASN A 163 9.57 5.90 16.35
C ASN A 163 10.70 5.04 15.76
N THR A 164 10.32 4.02 15.00
CA THR A 164 11.27 3.22 14.22
C THR A 164 11.49 3.89 12.87
N VAL A 165 12.75 4.16 12.52
CA VAL A 165 13.16 4.71 11.22
C VAL A 165 13.93 3.65 10.46
N GLU A 166 13.41 3.22 9.32
CA GLU A 166 14.03 2.26 8.42
C GLU A 166 14.60 3.02 7.21
N TYR A 167 15.93 3.02 7.05
CA TYR A 167 16.60 3.73 5.96
C TYR A 167 16.76 2.84 4.73
N GLY A 168 16.55 3.45 3.55
CA GLY A 168 16.77 2.82 2.25
C GLY A 168 18.23 2.92 1.76
N TYR A 169 18.37 3.34 0.49
CA TYR A 169 19.68 3.49 -0.13
C TYR A 169 20.45 4.70 0.38
N SER A 170 19.76 5.79 0.66
CA SER A 170 20.31 7.04 1.15
C SER A 170 19.67 7.43 2.47
N GLU A 171 20.25 8.41 3.18
CA GLU A 171 19.64 8.97 4.39
C GLU A 171 18.35 9.75 4.10
N SER A 172 18.13 10.14 2.85
CA SER A 172 16.89 10.78 2.38
C SER A 172 15.79 9.78 2.03
N ASP A 173 16.11 8.48 1.90
CA ASP A 173 15.13 7.43 1.68
C ASP A 173 14.83 6.73 2.99
N TYR A 174 13.67 6.95 3.56
CA TYR A 174 13.30 6.31 4.82
C TYR A 174 11.81 6.14 5.00
N VAL A 175 11.47 5.21 5.88
CA VAL A 175 10.13 5.02 6.41
C VAL A 175 10.18 5.17 7.92
N LYS A 176 9.38 6.08 8.47
CA LYS A 176 9.23 6.29 9.89
C LYS A 176 7.91 5.69 10.36
N LYS A 177 7.98 4.79 11.34
CA LYS A 177 6.81 4.12 11.94
C LYS A 177 6.69 4.48 13.41
N ASP A 178 5.46 4.72 13.87
CA ASP A 178 5.18 4.90 15.30
C ASP A 178 5.37 3.59 16.08
N LYS A 179 5.18 3.66 17.39
CA LYS A 179 5.27 2.49 18.30
C LYS A 179 4.28 1.37 17.99
N ASP A 180 3.20 1.67 17.29
CA ASP A 180 2.18 0.71 16.84
C ASP A 180 2.48 0.17 15.44
N GLY A 181 3.61 0.55 14.83
CA GLY A 181 4.06 0.14 13.50
C GLY A 181 3.39 0.87 12.34
N LYS A 182 2.62 1.94 12.61
CA LYS A 182 1.98 2.74 11.56
C LYS A 182 2.99 3.71 10.95
N ILE A 183 2.99 3.83 9.65
CA ILE A 183 3.83 4.80 8.93
C ILE A 183 3.35 6.20 9.26
N VAL A 184 4.18 7.00 9.91
CA VAL A 184 3.90 8.42 10.25
C VAL A 184 4.62 9.39 9.32
N GLU A 185 5.70 8.93 8.68
CA GLU A 185 6.43 9.71 7.68
C GLU A 185 7.10 8.75 6.69
N PHE A 186 7.11 9.14 5.43
CA PHE A 186 7.77 8.43 4.35
C PHE A 186 8.55 9.45 3.52
N SER A 187 9.80 9.14 3.19
CA SER A 187 10.64 9.96 2.34
C SER A 187 11.22 9.10 1.22
N MET A 188 11.11 9.58 0.01
CA MET A 188 11.65 8.95 -1.19
C MET A 188 12.45 9.94 -2.01
N ASN A 189 13.69 9.59 -2.33
CA ASN A 189 14.52 10.32 -3.26
C ASN A 189 14.30 9.79 -4.69
N ASN A 190 13.76 10.62 -5.56
CA ASN A 190 13.73 10.32 -6.98
C ASN A 190 15.05 10.77 -7.61
N GLU A 191 16.02 9.86 -7.70
CA GLU A 191 17.36 10.15 -8.24
C GLU A 191 17.32 10.66 -9.68
N MET A 192 16.28 10.32 -10.47
CA MET A 192 16.16 10.75 -11.87
C MET A 192 15.83 12.24 -11.98
N ASP A 193 15.07 12.78 -11.03
CA ASP A 193 14.60 14.19 -11.03
C ASP A 193 15.33 15.04 -9.98
N GLY A 194 16.15 14.43 -9.13
CA GLY A 194 16.84 15.09 -8.01
C GLY A 194 15.89 15.65 -6.95
N TYR A 195 14.68 15.11 -6.87
CA TYR A 195 13.61 15.56 -6.00
C TYR A 195 13.39 14.55 -4.86
N VAL A 196 13.27 15.07 -3.65
CA VAL A 196 12.92 14.27 -2.47
C VAL A 196 11.47 14.57 -2.11
N GLU A 197 10.59 13.56 -2.18
CA GLU A 197 9.22 13.66 -1.74
C GLU A 197 9.10 13.20 -0.28
N VAL A 198 8.49 14.01 0.57
CA VAL A 198 8.20 13.66 1.96
C VAL A 198 6.69 13.66 2.17
N ARG A 199 6.16 12.51 2.64
CA ARG A 199 4.76 12.36 3.05
C ARG A 199 4.65 12.19 4.55
N LYS A 200 3.73 12.90 5.19
CA LYS A 200 3.43 12.77 6.62
C LYS A 200 1.98 12.34 6.81
N TYR A 201 1.77 11.42 7.73
CA TYR A 201 0.49 10.76 7.96
C TYR A 201 0.01 11.00 9.39
N VAL A 202 -1.26 11.32 9.55
CA VAL A 202 -1.91 11.50 10.85
C VAL A 202 -3.09 10.55 10.95
N TYR A 203 -3.17 9.83 12.07
CA TYR A 203 -4.20 8.83 12.32
C TYR A 203 -5.12 9.25 13.46
N ASP A 204 -6.38 8.80 13.41
CA ASP A 204 -7.30 8.93 14.53
C ASP A 204 -7.06 7.86 15.61
N GLY A 205 -7.82 7.94 16.71
CA GLY A 205 -7.74 6.97 17.80
C GLY A 205 -8.11 5.53 17.45
N GLN A 206 -8.70 5.30 16.25
CA GLN A 206 -9.00 3.97 15.71
C GLN A 206 -7.92 3.49 14.72
N GLY A 207 -6.86 4.27 14.53
CA GLY A 207 -5.75 3.97 13.63
C GLY A 207 -6.07 4.18 12.15
N ARG A 208 -7.12 4.93 11.82
CA ARG A 208 -7.47 5.27 10.44
C ARG A 208 -6.77 6.56 10.03
N LEU A 209 -6.22 6.61 8.83
CA LEU A 209 -5.60 7.81 8.27
C LEU A 209 -6.64 8.93 8.15
N VAL A 210 -6.41 10.07 8.80
CA VAL A 210 -7.31 11.24 8.73
C VAL A 210 -6.71 12.42 7.99
N LYS A 211 -5.36 12.45 7.86
CA LYS A 211 -4.67 13.51 7.14
C LYS A 211 -3.37 12.97 6.54
N MET A 212 -3.06 13.39 5.33
CA MET A 212 -1.76 13.24 4.70
C MET A 212 -1.30 14.59 4.17
N SER A 213 -0.03 14.94 4.36
CA SER A 213 0.61 16.07 3.68
C SER A 213 1.74 15.56 2.80
N ILE A 214 1.89 16.17 1.64
CA ILE A 214 2.96 15.88 0.67
C ILE A 214 3.80 17.14 0.59
N ASP A 215 5.04 17.05 1.03
CA ASP A 215 5.97 18.17 1.15
C ASP A 215 5.38 19.38 1.91
N GLU A 216 5.68 20.60 1.46
CA GLU A 216 5.06 21.83 1.94
C GLU A 216 3.77 22.21 1.16
N GLY A 217 3.31 21.29 0.29
CA GLY A 217 2.23 21.55 -0.68
C GLY A 217 0.88 20.96 -0.28
N ALA A 218 0.43 19.93 -0.99
CA ALA A 218 -0.92 19.41 -0.87
C ALA A 218 -1.22 18.79 0.51
N VAL A 219 -2.37 19.14 1.05
CA VAL A 219 -2.93 18.55 2.27
C VAL A 219 -4.20 17.80 1.94
N LEU A 220 -4.19 16.50 2.18
CA LEU A 220 -5.32 15.63 1.99
C LEU A 220 -5.97 15.28 3.33
N THR A 221 -7.29 15.29 3.37
CA THR A 221 -8.07 14.90 4.55
C THR A 221 -9.03 13.77 4.18
N TYR A 222 -9.19 12.81 5.11
CA TYR A 222 -9.91 11.55 4.93
C TYR A 222 -11.10 11.51 5.90
N PHE A 223 -12.32 11.58 5.37
CA PHE A 223 -13.56 11.61 6.14
C PHE A 223 -14.28 10.29 6.00
N TYR A 224 -14.29 9.52 7.08
CA TYR A 224 -15.02 8.25 7.17
C TYR A 224 -16.45 8.53 7.59
N ASP A 225 -17.35 8.43 6.65
CA ASP A 225 -18.78 8.47 6.89
C ASP A 225 -19.38 7.10 6.57
N ASN A 226 -20.60 6.87 7.02
CA ASN A 226 -21.34 5.65 6.81
C ASN A 226 -20.63 4.39 7.34
N MET A 227 -20.93 4.05 8.60
CA MET A 227 -20.42 2.85 9.27
C MET A 227 -21.42 1.71 9.16
N ASP A 228 -20.93 0.48 9.09
CA ASP A 228 -21.77 -0.72 9.21
C ASP A 228 -22.08 -1.05 10.69
N GLY A 229 -22.90 -2.09 10.90
CA GLY A 229 -23.29 -2.52 12.24
C GLY A 229 -22.16 -3.14 13.09
N LYS A 230 -20.96 -3.32 12.53
CA LYS A 230 -19.76 -3.82 13.20
C LYS A 230 -18.73 -2.73 13.49
N GLY A 231 -19.00 -1.49 13.07
CA GLY A 231 -18.12 -0.34 13.26
C GLY A 231 -17.07 -0.18 12.16
N ASN A 232 -17.20 -0.86 11.04
CA ASN A 232 -16.37 -0.65 9.87
C ASN A 232 -16.94 0.45 8.99
N TRP A 233 -16.08 1.31 8.48
CA TRP A 233 -16.52 2.31 7.53
C TRP A 233 -16.83 1.67 6.17
N THR A 234 -17.90 2.16 5.54
CA THR A 234 -18.34 1.70 4.21
C THR A 234 -18.23 2.80 3.16
N ARG A 235 -17.96 4.05 3.59
CA ARG A 235 -17.78 5.20 2.72
C ARG A 235 -16.68 6.11 3.28
N LEU A 236 -15.77 6.55 2.41
CA LEU A 236 -14.68 7.47 2.71
C LEU A 236 -14.68 8.58 1.66
N VAL A 237 -14.65 9.84 2.09
CA VAL A 237 -14.44 11.00 1.23
C VAL A 237 -13.03 11.54 1.41
N ILE A 238 -12.31 11.72 0.32
CA ILE A 238 -10.97 12.32 0.30
C ILE A 238 -11.11 13.75 -0.22
N LYS A 239 -10.50 14.70 0.49
CA LYS A 239 -10.51 16.11 0.10
C LYS A 239 -9.09 16.66 0.01
N SER A 240 -8.84 17.50 -0.98
CA SER A 240 -7.69 18.40 -1.08
C SER A 240 -8.16 19.82 -0.82
N ASP A 241 -7.56 20.53 0.13
CA ASP A 241 -7.94 21.91 0.50
C ASP A 241 -9.46 22.09 0.72
N ASN A 242 -10.09 21.12 1.39
CA ASN A 242 -11.54 21.03 1.63
C ASN A 242 -12.41 20.74 0.39
N VAL A 243 -11.83 20.61 -0.81
CA VAL A 243 -12.55 20.24 -2.03
C VAL A 243 -12.56 18.71 -2.15
N PRO A 244 -13.72 18.05 -2.30
CA PRO A 244 -13.77 16.61 -2.55
C PRO A 244 -13.07 16.27 -3.87
N ILE A 245 -12.13 15.34 -3.81
CA ILE A 245 -11.41 14.80 -4.98
C ILE A 245 -11.66 13.32 -5.15
N GLY A 246 -12.01 12.62 -4.06
CA GLY A 246 -12.18 11.17 -4.08
C GLY A 246 -13.32 10.68 -3.21
N LEU A 247 -13.91 9.56 -3.65
CA LEU A 247 -14.91 8.79 -2.94
C LEU A 247 -14.53 7.31 -2.99
N VAL A 248 -14.47 6.68 -1.82
CA VAL A 248 -14.20 5.25 -1.71
C VAL A 248 -15.37 4.57 -1.04
N GLU A 249 -15.80 3.45 -1.59
CA GLU A 249 -16.87 2.63 -1.06
C GLU A 249 -16.40 1.22 -0.77
N ARG A 250 -16.89 0.63 0.32
CA ARG A 250 -16.64 -0.75 0.70
C ARG A 250 -17.91 -1.54 0.84
N GLN A 251 -17.88 -2.77 0.31
CA GLN A 251 -18.84 -3.82 0.61
C GLN A 251 -18.11 -4.87 1.47
N ILE A 252 -18.62 -5.13 2.66
CA ILE A 252 -18.01 -6.01 3.65
C ILE A 252 -18.90 -7.22 3.89
N THR A 253 -18.34 -8.41 3.78
CA THR A 253 -18.98 -9.70 4.09
C THR A 253 -18.34 -10.30 5.34
N TYR A 254 -19.15 -10.91 6.20
CA TYR A 254 -18.76 -11.53 7.45
C TYR A 254 -18.91 -13.05 7.43
#